data_130f1115d17733d4a17b158b1ceda8ac
#
_entry.id   130f1115d17733d4a17b158b1ceda8ac
#
_cell.length_a   1.000
_cell.length_b   1.000
_cell.length_c   1.000
_cell.angle_alpha   90.00
_cell.angle_beta   90.00
_cell.angle_gamma   90.00
#
_symmetry.space_group_name_H-M   'P 1'
#
loop_
_entity.id
_entity.type
_entity.pdbx_description
1 polymer ?
#
loop_
_entity_poly.entity_id
_entity_poly.type
_entity_poly.pdbx_seq_one_letter_code
_entity_poly.pdbx_strand_id
1 'polypeptide(L)'
;MSTEQVGDVIDPRPARRLDVPFQGFVVDMVSDEVDLGETGGIVRREYVDHPGAVVVVALTGDGDVLLLRQYRHPVGAFLWEAPAGLLDLDGEDPHVAAARELAEEADMTAGTWDVLLDLLPTPGGSNEAVRVYLARDLTPVPDDELHTREAEEADMVVVPVPLEEAAALALAGKLHNAATIAGVLAAAIGRASDWETLRPVDSPWEYRKN
;
A
#
# COMPACT_ATOMS: atom_id res chain seq x y z
N MET A 1 0.86 -31.49 4.60
CA MET A 1 1.76 -30.36 4.87
C MET A 1 1.38 -29.81 6.24
N SER A 2 2.33 -29.60 7.13
CA SER A 2 2.06 -28.85 8.37
C SER A 2 1.94 -27.35 8.05
N THR A 3 1.24 -26.59 8.87
CA THR A 3 1.11 -25.13 8.71
C THR A 3 2.46 -24.39 8.76
N GLU A 4 3.50 -25.00 9.34
CA GLU A 4 4.88 -24.51 9.37
C GLU A 4 5.56 -24.43 7.97
N GLN A 5 4.94 -25.04 6.94
CA GLN A 5 5.45 -25.05 5.56
C GLN A 5 4.69 -24.05 4.66
N VAL A 6 3.71 -23.33 5.19
CA VAL A 6 2.95 -22.33 4.42
C VAL A 6 3.61 -20.97 4.59
N GLY A 7 4.24 -20.49 3.53
CA GLY A 7 4.89 -19.18 3.46
C GLY A 7 5.36 -18.91 2.04
N ASP A 8 5.37 -17.65 1.66
CA ASP A 8 5.87 -17.25 0.36
C ASP A 8 7.40 -17.41 0.30
N VAL A 9 7.90 -17.79 -0.87
CA VAL A 9 9.34 -17.99 -1.11
C VAL A 9 9.74 -17.20 -2.34
N ILE A 10 10.74 -16.34 -2.19
CA ILE A 10 11.34 -15.64 -3.32
C ILE A 10 12.28 -16.61 -4.06
N ASP A 11 11.88 -16.99 -5.26
CA ASP A 11 12.63 -17.89 -6.14
C ASP A 11 12.56 -17.36 -7.59
N PRO A 12 13.34 -16.30 -7.93
CA PRO A 12 13.28 -15.68 -9.24
C PRO A 12 13.78 -16.64 -10.32
N ARG A 13 12.98 -16.81 -11.37
CA ARG A 13 13.36 -17.60 -12.53
C ARG A 13 14.26 -16.80 -13.47
N PRO A 14 15.18 -17.45 -14.22
CA PRO A 14 15.94 -16.77 -15.26
C PRO A 14 14.98 -16.08 -16.24
N ALA A 15 15.20 -14.80 -16.45
CA ALA A 15 14.36 -14.01 -17.33
C ALA A 15 15.20 -13.05 -18.17
N ARG A 16 14.70 -12.71 -19.36
CA ARG A 16 15.27 -11.74 -20.27
C ARG A 16 14.21 -10.75 -20.73
N ARG A 17 14.46 -9.45 -20.53
CA ARG A 17 13.60 -8.41 -21.07
C ARG A 17 13.58 -8.49 -22.59
N LEU A 18 12.40 -8.62 -23.17
CA LEU A 18 12.17 -8.63 -24.61
C LEU A 18 11.88 -7.22 -25.13
N ASP A 19 10.97 -6.52 -24.47
CA ASP A 19 10.44 -5.24 -24.93
C ASP A 19 9.82 -4.45 -23.78
N VAL A 20 9.65 -3.13 -24.02
CA VAL A 20 8.85 -2.22 -23.20
C VAL A 20 7.81 -1.57 -24.14
N PRO A 21 6.68 -2.26 -24.43
CA PRO A 21 5.70 -1.80 -25.40
C PRO A 21 5.06 -0.45 -25.08
N PHE A 22 5.07 -0.06 -23.84
CA PHE A 22 4.57 1.25 -23.39
C PHE A 22 5.42 1.75 -22.23
N GLN A 23 5.88 2.98 -22.35
CA GLN A 23 6.51 3.73 -21.27
C GLN A 23 5.58 4.84 -20.84
N GLY A 24 5.12 4.76 -19.58
CA GLY A 24 4.20 5.71 -18.99
C GLY A 24 4.91 6.75 -18.12
N PHE A 25 4.14 7.63 -17.55
CA PHE A 25 4.64 8.62 -16.59
C PHE A 25 4.92 7.99 -15.22
N VAL A 26 4.07 7.06 -14.78
CA VAL A 26 4.17 6.37 -13.48
C VAL A 26 4.60 4.91 -13.64
N VAL A 27 4.06 4.22 -14.64
CA VAL A 27 4.24 2.79 -14.82
C VAL A 27 4.61 2.46 -16.26
N ASP A 28 5.40 1.40 -16.45
CA ASP A 28 5.71 0.83 -17.75
C ASP A 28 4.93 -0.47 -17.96
N MET A 29 4.57 -0.78 -19.21
CA MET A 29 4.21 -2.13 -19.60
C MET A 29 5.45 -2.82 -20.12
N VAL A 30 5.79 -3.96 -19.54
CA VAL A 30 6.99 -4.71 -19.89
C VAL A 30 6.67 -6.11 -20.36
N SER A 31 7.57 -6.66 -21.19
CA SER A 31 7.47 -8.03 -21.72
C SER A 31 8.77 -8.77 -21.52
N ASP A 32 8.71 -9.88 -20.80
CA ASP A 32 9.84 -10.74 -20.49
C ASP A 32 9.65 -12.15 -21.04
N GLU A 33 10.75 -12.76 -21.48
CA GLU A 33 10.89 -14.20 -21.69
C GLU A 33 11.39 -14.82 -20.38
N VAL A 34 10.66 -15.80 -19.88
CA VAL A 34 10.94 -16.43 -18.58
C VAL A 34 11.13 -17.93 -18.78
N ASP A 35 12.21 -18.47 -18.24
CA ASP A 35 12.48 -19.91 -18.22
C ASP A 35 11.88 -20.54 -16.95
N LEU A 36 10.82 -21.31 -17.11
CA LEU A 36 10.15 -22.03 -16.02
C LEU A 36 10.76 -23.43 -15.77
N GLY A 37 11.88 -23.76 -16.40
CA GLY A 37 12.56 -25.04 -16.28
C GLY A 37 11.97 -26.15 -17.15
N GLU A 38 12.43 -27.39 -16.92
CA GLU A 38 12.14 -28.54 -17.79
C GLU A 38 10.64 -28.82 -18.01
N THR A 39 9.82 -28.59 -16.99
CA THR A 39 8.38 -28.86 -17.08
C THR A 39 7.56 -27.70 -17.60
N GLY A 40 8.00 -26.47 -17.38
CA GLY A 40 7.28 -25.24 -17.73
C GLY A 40 7.72 -24.63 -19.05
N GLY A 41 8.98 -24.91 -19.47
CA GLY A 41 9.57 -24.38 -20.67
C GLY A 41 9.76 -22.86 -20.63
N ILE A 42 10.00 -22.28 -21.81
CA ILE A 42 10.16 -20.84 -21.98
C ILE A 42 8.81 -20.22 -22.32
N VAL A 43 8.44 -19.20 -21.56
CA VAL A 43 7.14 -18.50 -21.71
C VAL A 43 7.34 -16.99 -21.77
N ARG A 44 6.45 -16.30 -22.47
CA ARG A 44 6.39 -14.84 -22.45
C ARG A 44 5.44 -14.38 -21.32
N ARG A 45 5.86 -13.34 -20.58
CA ARG A 45 5.05 -12.67 -19.56
C ARG A 45 5.04 -11.17 -19.82
N GLU A 46 3.85 -10.61 -19.74
CA GLU A 46 3.62 -9.17 -19.85
C GLU A 46 2.99 -8.69 -18.55
N TYR A 47 3.53 -7.61 -18.00
CA TYR A 47 3.09 -7.08 -16.73
C TYR A 47 3.37 -5.58 -16.60
N VAL A 48 2.67 -4.95 -15.67
CA VAL A 48 2.93 -3.55 -15.28
C VAL A 48 4.13 -3.51 -14.37
N ASP A 49 5.13 -2.72 -14.77
CA ASP A 49 6.30 -2.40 -13.96
C ASP A 49 6.01 -1.16 -13.13
N HIS A 50 5.84 -1.34 -11.81
CA HIS A 50 5.34 -0.34 -10.85
C HIS A 50 6.43 0.02 -9.84
N PRO A 51 6.58 1.31 -9.41
CA PRO A 51 7.59 1.72 -8.44
C PRO A 51 7.38 1.13 -7.04
N GLY A 52 6.17 0.67 -6.71
CA GLY A 52 5.73 0.32 -5.38
C GLY A 52 4.97 1.46 -4.72
N ALA A 53 4.38 1.19 -3.56
CA ALA A 53 3.61 2.18 -2.82
C ALA A 53 3.64 1.93 -1.32
N VAL A 54 3.31 2.96 -0.56
CA VAL A 54 3.06 2.90 0.87
C VAL A 54 1.62 3.27 1.17
N VAL A 55 1.06 2.69 2.22
CA VAL A 55 -0.29 2.99 2.71
C VAL A 55 -0.23 3.17 4.22
N VAL A 56 -1.00 4.10 4.76
CA VAL A 56 -0.96 4.45 6.17
C VAL A 56 -2.32 4.21 6.82
N VAL A 57 -2.44 3.19 7.65
CA VAL A 57 -3.54 3.05 8.58
C VAL A 57 -3.27 3.97 9.76
N ALA A 58 -3.82 5.18 9.72
CA ALA A 58 -3.64 6.21 10.74
C ALA A 58 -4.78 6.13 11.77
N LEU A 59 -4.43 5.79 13.02
CA LEU A 59 -5.40 5.66 14.11
C LEU A 59 -5.34 6.87 15.04
N THR A 60 -6.49 7.50 15.25
CA THR A 60 -6.68 8.55 16.25
C THR A 60 -6.61 7.99 17.67
N GLY A 61 -6.46 8.88 18.67
CA GLY A 61 -6.49 8.49 20.08
C GLY A 61 -7.82 7.84 20.53
N ASP A 62 -8.91 8.11 19.80
CA ASP A 62 -10.24 7.51 20.03
C ASP A 62 -10.37 6.13 19.34
N GLY A 63 -9.39 5.75 18.53
CA GLY A 63 -9.35 4.47 17.83
C GLY A 63 -10.06 4.47 16.47
N ASP A 64 -10.31 5.64 15.91
CA ASP A 64 -10.84 5.80 14.57
C ASP A 64 -9.72 5.74 13.53
N VAL A 65 -9.97 5.10 12.39
CA VAL A 65 -9.08 5.16 11.23
C VAL A 65 -9.43 6.37 10.36
N LEU A 66 -8.42 7.11 9.91
CA LEU A 66 -8.60 8.18 8.93
C LEU A 66 -8.77 7.57 7.54
N LEU A 67 -9.90 7.85 6.90
CA LEU A 67 -10.18 7.49 5.52
C LEU A 67 -10.37 8.76 4.69
N LEU A 68 -9.78 8.78 3.51
CA LEU A 68 -9.95 9.83 2.53
C LEU A 68 -10.77 9.34 1.34
N ARG A 69 -11.47 10.26 0.68
CA ARG A 69 -12.24 9.96 -0.52
C ARG A 69 -11.54 10.53 -1.76
N GLN A 70 -11.10 9.64 -2.64
CA GLN A 70 -10.39 9.99 -3.87
C GLN A 70 -11.08 9.43 -5.12
N TYR A 71 -11.07 10.19 -6.21
CA TYR A 71 -11.52 9.70 -7.51
C TYR A 71 -10.45 8.83 -8.17
N ARG A 72 -10.84 7.63 -8.60
CA ARG A 72 -9.96 6.69 -9.30
C ARG A 72 -10.47 6.48 -10.72
N HIS A 73 -9.87 7.20 -11.67
CA HIS A 73 -10.29 7.21 -13.07
C HIS A 73 -10.36 5.82 -13.71
N PRO A 74 -9.40 4.88 -13.51
CA PRO A 74 -9.44 3.57 -14.14
C PRO A 74 -10.68 2.74 -13.81
N VAL A 75 -11.30 2.97 -12.65
CA VAL A 75 -12.51 2.30 -12.20
C VAL A 75 -13.75 3.19 -12.25
N GLY A 76 -13.60 4.47 -12.59
CA GLY A 76 -14.68 5.44 -12.74
C GLY A 76 -15.46 5.71 -11.45
N ALA A 77 -14.79 5.68 -10.29
CA ALA A 77 -15.44 5.75 -8.99
C ALA A 77 -14.67 6.61 -7.98
N PHE A 78 -15.39 7.18 -7.02
CA PHE A 78 -14.80 7.67 -5.79
C PHE A 78 -14.67 6.51 -4.81
N LEU A 79 -13.45 6.27 -4.32
CA LEU A 79 -13.16 5.25 -3.34
C LEU A 79 -12.81 5.89 -2.00
N TRP A 80 -13.18 5.21 -0.91
CA TRP A 80 -12.64 5.50 0.40
C TRP A 80 -11.37 4.71 0.62
N GLU A 81 -10.28 5.40 0.90
CA GLU A 81 -8.93 4.85 0.97
C GLU A 81 -8.21 5.34 2.23
N ALA A 82 -7.24 4.59 2.71
CA ALA A 82 -6.26 5.08 3.66
C ALA A 82 -5.24 5.95 2.93
N PRO A 83 -4.61 6.97 3.56
CA PRO A 83 -3.54 7.76 2.96
C PRO A 83 -2.48 6.88 2.31
N ALA A 84 -2.04 7.24 1.09
CA ALA A 84 -1.19 6.36 0.29
C ALA A 84 -0.41 7.13 -0.78
N GLY A 85 0.83 6.76 -1.01
CA GLY A 85 1.64 7.35 -2.07
C GLY A 85 2.61 6.38 -2.73
N LEU A 86 3.12 6.82 -3.88
CA LEU A 86 4.08 6.07 -4.67
C LEU A 86 5.50 6.16 -4.09
N LEU A 87 6.31 5.14 -4.38
CA LEU A 87 7.75 5.13 -4.10
C LEU A 87 8.50 5.49 -5.39
N ASP A 88 8.23 6.66 -5.94
CA ASP A 88 8.77 7.16 -7.20
C ASP A 88 9.89 8.19 -7.03
N LEU A 89 10.20 8.56 -5.78
CA LEU A 89 11.35 9.42 -5.46
C LEU A 89 12.59 8.59 -5.19
N ASP A 90 13.62 8.80 -6.02
CA ASP A 90 14.88 8.06 -5.91
C ASP A 90 15.51 8.18 -4.52
N GLY A 91 15.70 7.03 -3.87
CA GLY A 91 16.35 6.94 -2.55
C GLY A 91 15.47 7.33 -1.36
N GLU A 92 14.20 7.66 -1.56
CA GLU A 92 13.28 7.91 -0.44
C GLU A 92 13.04 6.62 0.36
N ASP A 93 13.18 6.71 1.68
CA ASP A 93 12.83 5.60 2.57
C ASP A 93 11.30 5.42 2.62
N PRO A 94 10.77 4.19 2.56
CA PRO A 94 9.32 3.95 2.57
C PRO A 94 8.59 4.55 3.78
N HIS A 95 9.23 4.58 4.95
CA HIS A 95 8.63 5.21 6.12
C HIS A 95 8.58 6.74 5.97
N VAL A 96 9.62 7.34 5.36
CA VAL A 96 9.63 8.78 5.07
C VAL A 96 8.52 9.14 4.07
N ALA A 97 8.36 8.34 3.00
CA ALA A 97 7.25 8.47 2.06
C ALA A 97 5.90 8.37 2.78
N ALA A 98 5.69 7.36 3.62
CA ALA A 98 4.46 7.18 4.38
C ALA A 98 4.15 8.37 5.30
N ALA A 99 5.17 8.93 5.97
CA ALA A 99 4.99 10.10 6.84
C ALA A 99 4.67 11.36 6.04
N ARG A 100 5.28 11.53 4.86
CA ARG A 100 5.00 12.64 3.94
C ARG A 100 3.55 12.56 3.45
N GLU A 101 3.11 11.41 2.94
CA GLU A 101 1.75 11.22 2.43
C GLU A 101 0.68 11.42 3.52
N LEU A 102 0.95 10.96 4.76
CA LEU A 102 0.04 11.23 5.88
C LEU A 102 -0.12 12.73 6.15
N ALA A 103 0.97 13.50 6.04
CA ALA A 103 0.94 14.94 6.23
C ALA A 103 0.25 15.67 5.08
N GLU A 104 0.50 15.27 3.83
CA GLU A 104 -0.05 15.89 2.62
C GLU A 104 -1.54 15.58 2.44
N GLU A 105 -1.95 14.32 2.62
CA GLU A 105 -3.30 13.85 2.34
C GLU A 105 -4.26 13.96 3.53
N ALA A 106 -3.75 13.85 4.77
CA ALA A 106 -4.59 13.84 5.96
C ALA A 106 -4.31 14.96 6.97
N ASP A 107 -3.36 15.86 6.67
CA ASP A 107 -2.94 16.97 7.55
C ASP A 107 -2.51 16.49 8.95
N MET A 108 -1.88 15.31 9.04
CA MET A 108 -1.47 14.69 10.29
C MET A 108 -0.01 14.24 10.25
N THR A 109 0.65 14.30 11.40
CA THR A 109 1.89 13.59 11.70
C THR A 109 1.63 12.51 12.73
N ALA A 110 2.56 11.55 12.90
CA ALA A 110 2.41 10.48 13.87
C ALA A 110 3.68 10.28 14.70
N GLY A 111 3.52 10.00 15.98
CA GLY A 111 4.61 9.75 16.91
C GLY A 111 5.07 8.30 16.96
N THR A 112 4.20 7.35 16.58
CA THR A 112 4.47 5.90 16.65
C THR A 112 4.16 5.24 15.33
N TRP A 113 5.13 4.47 14.82
CA TRP A 113 5.05 3.78 13.53
C TRP A 113 5.47 2.32 13.64
N ASP A 114 4.69 1.45 13.03
CA ASP A 114 4.96 0.03 12.90
C ASP A 114 4.61 -0.44 11.48
N VAL A 115 5.25 -1.52 11.02
CA VAL A 115 4.82 -2.22 9.80
C VAL A 115 3.65 -3.12 10.15
N LEU A 116 2.51 -2.85 9.54
CA LEU A 116 1.29 -3.63 9.73
C LEU A 116 1.29 -4.88 8.85
N LEU A 117 1.49 -4.71 7.53
CA LEU A 117 1.62 -5.81 6.57
C LEU A 117 2.31 -5.36 5.27
N ASP A 118 2.80 -6.34 4.51
CA ASP A 118 3.25 -6.17 3.13
C ASP A 118 2.32 -6.96 2.21
N LEU A 119 2.01 -6.45 1.03
CA LEU A 119 1.14 -7.13 0.08
C LEU A 119 1.55 -6.90 -1.37
N LEU A 120 1.16 -7.82 -2.21
CA LEU A 120 1.25 -7.75 -3.67
C LEU A 120 -0.18 -7.71 -4.21
N PRO A 121 -0.74 -6.53 -4.57
CA PRO A 121 -2.17 -6.39 -4.89
C PRO A 121 -2.61 -7.22 -6.10
N THR A 122 -1.75 -7.30 -7.13
CA THR A 122 -2.07 -7.97 -8.40
C THR A 122 -0.89 -8.78 -8.95
N PRO A 123 -0.37 -9.80 -8.22
CA PRO A 123 0.90 -10.47 -8.54
C PRO A 123 0.89 -11.25 -9.87
N GLY A 124 -0.28 -11.44 -10.47
CA GLY A 124 -0.43 -12.04 -11.81
C GLY A 124 -0.28 -11.06 -12.97
N GLY A 125 -0.29 -9.75 -12.72
CA GLY A 125 -0.27 -8.74 -13.78
C GLY A 125 0.57 -7.50 -13.47
N SER A 126 1.12 -7.40 -12.28
CA SER A 126 1.99 -6.30 -11.86
C SER A 126 3.02 -6.82 -10.85
N ASN A 127 4.16 -6.16 -10.79
CA ASN A 127 5.15 -6.33 -9.72
C ASN A 127 5.00 -5.28 -8.61
N GLU A 128 3.85 -4.61 -8.55
CA GLU A 128 3.53 -3.69 -7.47
C GLU A 128 3.67 -4.38 -6.11
N ALA A 129 4.49 -3.78 -5.25
CA ALA A 129 4.60 -4.14 -3.85
C ALA A 129 4.09 -2.97 -3.01
N VAL A 130 3.26 -3.25 -2.03
CA VAL A 130 2.69 -2.23 -1.13
C VAL A 130 3.04 -2.57 0.30
N ARG A 131 3.63 -1.61 1.02
CA ARG A 131 3.80 -1.70 2.47
C ARG A 131 2.75 -0.88 3.19
N VAL A 132 2.02 -1.49 4.10
CA VAL A 132 1.04 -0.82 4.95
C VAL A 132 1.65 -0.58 6.31
N TYR A 133 1.72 0.69 6.69
CA TYR A 133 2.13 1.12 8.02
C TYR A 133 0.93 1.36 8.92
N LEU A 134 1.11 1.13 10.21
CA LEU A 134 0.24 1.61 11.26
C LEU A 134 0.86 2.87 11.86
N ALA A 135 0.12 3.98 11.82
CA ALA A 135 0.51 5.25 12.42
C ALA A 135 -0.40 5.56 13.62
N ARG A 136 0.21 5.89 14.76
CA ARG A 136 -0.50 6.22 16.00
C ARG A 136 0.11 7.47 16.65
N ASP A 137 -0.51 7.97 17.71
CA ASP A 137 -0.13 9.22 18.35
C ASP A 137 -0.13 10.39 17.35
N LEU A 138 -1.28 10.53 16.68
CA LEU A 138 -1.47 11.53 15.64
C LEU A 138 -1.50 12.94 16.21
N THR A 139 -0.84 13.86 15.51
CA THR A 139 -0.81 15.29 15.81
C THR A 139 -1.11 16.06 14.52
N PRO A 140 -2.01 17.07 14.54
CA PRO A 140 -2.26 17.90 13.37
C PRO A 140 -0.99 18.61 12.88
N VAL A 141 -0.84 18.71 11.56
CA VAL A 141 0.17 19.58 10.93
C VAL A 141 -0.17 21.04 11.25
N PRO A 142 0.80 21.90 11.63
CA PRO A 142 0.55 23.32 11.83
C PRO A 142 -0.05 24.01 10.61
N ASP A 143 -0.96 24.98 10.81
CA ASP A 143 -1.69 25.68 9.73
C ASP A 143 -0.76 26.32 8.69
N ASP A 144 0.43 26.76 9.08
CA ASP A 144 1.43 27.39 8.21
C ASP A 144 2.33 26.39 7.47
N GLU A 145 2.19 25.10 7.76
CA GLU A 145 2.91 24.00 7.12
C GLU A 145 1.98 23.09 6.28
N LEU A 146 0.69 23.42 6.20
CA LEU A 146 -0.28 22.61 5.45
C LEU A 146 0.07 22.52 3.96
N HIS A 147 -0.03 21.34 3.40
CA HIS A 147 0.14 21.11 1.97
C HIS A 147 -1.03 21.68 1.16
N THR A 148 -0.73 22.32 0.02
CA THR A 148 -1.77 22.76 -0.91
C THR A 148 -2.10 21.64 -1.87
N ARG A 149 -3.27 21.00 -1.66
CA ARG A 149 -3.76 19.92 -2.53
C ARG A 149 -4.20 20.48 -3.88
N GLU A 150 -3.77 19.81 -4.96
CA GLU A 150 -4.07 20.19 -6.34
C GLU A 150 -4.67 19.00 -7.12
N ALA A 151 -5.22 19.29 -8.30
CA ALA A 151 -5.77 18.30 -9.23
C ALA A 151 -6.76 17.32 -8.58
N GLU A 152 -6.44 16.02 -8.53
CA GLU A 152 -7.31 14.98 -8.00
C GLU A 152 -7.48 15.04 -6.47
N GLU A 153 -6.58 15.75 -5.79
CA GLU A 153 -6.57 15.90 -4.33
C GLU A 153 -7.35 17.15 -3.86
N ALA A 154 -7.63 18.12 -4.77
CA ALA A 154 -8.27 19.38 -4.42
C ALA A 154 -9.62 19.23 -3.71
N ASP A 155 -10.39 18.19 -4.05
CA ASP A 155 -11.68 17.86 -3.46
C ASP A 155 -11.63 16.68 -2.47
N MET A 156 -10.43 16.35 -1.97
CA MET A 156 -10.22 15.24 -1.05
C MET A 156 -10.90 15.53 0.30
N VAL A 157 -11.70 14.59 0.76
CA VAL A 157 -12.39 14.66 2.05
C VAL A 157 -11.82 13.59 2.96
N VAL A 158 -11.33 13.99 4.12
CA VAL A 158 -10.82 13.08 5.16
C VAL A 158 -11.84 12.96 6.27
N VAL A 159 -12.15 11.74 6.70
CA VAL A 159 -13.07 11.47 7.81
C VAL A 159 -12.48 10.43 8.77
N PRO A 160 -12.63 10.62 10.08
CA PRO A 160 -12.39 9.56 11.05
C PRO A 160 -13.57 8.59 11.03
N VAL A 161 -13.26 7.29 11.01
CA VAL A 161 -14.26 6.20 11.04
C VAL A 161 -13.83 5.20 12.12
N PRO A 162 -14.71 4.81 13.05
CA PRO A 162 -14.38 3.77 14.03
C PRO A 162 -13.80 2.54 13.35
N LEU A 163 -12.65 2.03 13.82
CA LEU A 163 -11.93 0.94 13.14
C LEU A 163 -12.81 -0.29 12.91
N GLU A 164 -13.68 -0.65 13.88
CA GLU A 164 -14.61 -1.77 13.73
C GLU A 164 -15.69 -1.48 12.69
N GLU A 165 -16.13 -0.24 12.56
CA GLU A 165 -17.09 0.16 11.53
C GLU A 165 -16.42 0.10 10.14
N ALA A 166 -15.19 0.60 10.00
CA ALA A 166 -14.42 0.49 8.76
C ALA A 166 -14.22 -0.97 8.35
N ALA A 167 -13.90 -1.87 9.31
CA ALA A 167 -13.81 -3.30 9.07
C ALA A 167 -15.15 -3.90 8.63
N ALA A 168 -16.26 -3.50 9.26
CA ALA A 168 -17.60 -3.93 8.88
C ALA A 168 -17.98 -3.43 7.48
N LEU A 169 -17.64 -2.20 7.11
CA LEU A 169 -17.83 -1.64 5.77
C LEU A 169 -17.03 -2.41 4.71
N ALA A 170 -15.80 -2.82 5.02
CA ALA A 170 -14.99 -3.66 4.14
C ALA A 170 -15.68 -5.01 3.88
N LEU A 171 -16.12 -5.69 4.94
CA LEU A 171 -16.83 -6.98 4.83
C LEU A 171 -18.19 -6.87 4.14
N ALA A 172 -18.86 -5.73 4.28
CA ALA A 172 -20.13 -5.45 3.60
C ALA A 172 -19.98 -5.05 2.12
N GLY A 173 -18.74 -5.03 1.57
CA GLY A 173 -18.47 -4.63 0.19
C GLY A 173 -18.76 -3.15 -0.07
N LYS A 174 -18.47 -2.29 0.89
CA LYS A 174 -18.58 -0.83 0.78
C LYS A 174 -17.24 -0.13 0.57
N LEU A 175 -16.14 -0.79 0.94
CA LEU A 175 -14.78 -0.41 0.61
C LEU A 175 -14.26 -1.35 -0.47
N HIS A 176 -13.49 -0.82 -1.43
CA HIS A 176 -13.02 -1.60 -2.59
C HIS A 176 -11.52 -1.47 -2.86
N ASN A 177 -10.84 -0.49 -2.26
CA ASN A 177 -9.39 -0.39 -2.37
C ASN A 177 -8.73 -1.55 -1.60
N ALA A 178 -7.96 -2.38 -2.31
CA ALA A 178 -7.43 -3.63 -1.76
C ALA A 178 -6.49 -3.40 -0.56
N ALA A 179 -5.60 -2.40 -0.66
CA ALA A 179 -4.65 -2.11 0.41
C ALA A 179 -5.35 -1.53 1.65
N THR A 180 -6.34 -0.66 1.46
CA THR A 180 -7.18 -0.13 2.54
C THR A 180 -7.94 -1.23 3.25
N ILE A 181 -8.60 -2.12 2.50
CA ILE A 181 -9.34 -3.26 3.07
C ILE A 181 -8.40 -4.14 3.89
N ALA A 182 -7.26 -4.54 3.30
CA ALA A 182 -6.28 -5.38 3.98
C ALA A 182 -5.74 -4.71 5.24
N GLY A 183 -5.38 -3.42 5.16
CA GLY A 183 -4.87 -2.63 6.28
C GLY A 183 -5.87 -2.49 7.41
N VAL A 184 -7.12 -2.12 7.10
CA VAL A 184 -8.20 -1.96 8.10
C VAL A 184 -8.48 -3.29 8.81
N LEU A 185 -8.60 -4.39 8.06
CA LEU A 185 -8.83 -5.72 8.66
C LEU A 185 -7.65 -6.18 9.50
N ALA A 186 -6.41 -5.96 9.03
CA ALA A 186 -5.20 -6.28 9.78
C ALA A 186 -5.10 -5.45 11.08
N ALA A 187 -5.42 -4.15 11.00
CA ALA A 187 -5.45 -3.28 12.17
C ALA A 187 -6.51 -3.72 13.20
N ALA A 188 -7.71 -4.10 12.75
CA ALA A 188 -8.76 -4.60 13.64
C ALA A 188 -8.33 -5.89 14.35
N ILE A 189 -7.68 -6.82 13.64
CA ILE A 189 -7.12 -8.05 14.21
C ILE A 189 -5.96 -7.71 15.17
N GLY A 190 -5.03 -6.86 14.75
CA GLY A 190 -3.89 -6.44 15.56
C GLY A 190 -4.31 -5.80 16.87
N ARG A 191 -5.34 -4.94 16.83
CA ARG A 191 -5.90 -4.30 18.04
C ARG A 191 -6.51 -5.33 18.99
N ALA A 192 -7.22 -6.33 18.47
CA ALA A 192 -7.82 -7.39 19.27
C ALA A 192 -6.76 -8.29 19.94
N SER A 193 -5.53 -8.33 19.45
CA SER A 193 -4.38 -9.05 20.01
C SER A 193 -3.36 -8.12 20.69
N ASP A 194 -3.75 -6.90 21.07
CA ASP A 194 -2.89 -5.91 21.72
C ASP A 194 -1.59 -5.62 20.95
N TRP A 195 -1.70 -5.67 19.61
CA TRP A 195 -0.61 -5.35 18.68
C TRP A 195 0.63 -6.27 18.74
N GLU A 196 0.47 -7.49 19.29
CA GLU A 196 1.60 -8.42 19.49
C GLU A 196 2.33 -8.82 18.19
N THR A 197 1.67 -8.68 17.03
CA THR A 197 2.20 -9.14 15.73
C THR A 197 2.84 -8.04 14.90
N LEU A 198 2.89 -6.81 15.41
CA LEU A 198 3.49 -5.70 14.69
C LEU A 198 5.00 -5.89 14.52
N ARG A 199 5.50 -5.41 13.37
CA ARG A 199 6.92 -5.41 13.06
C ARG A 199 7.48 -3.98 13.19
N PRO A 200 8.73 -3.83 13.65
CA PRO A 200 9.39 -2.53 13.67
C PRO A 200 9.33 -1.81 12.32
N VAL A 201 9.30 -0.49 12.33
CA VAL A 201 9.17 0.37 11.14
C VAL A 201 10.27 0.13 10.10
N ASP A 202 11.46 -0.24 10.55
CA ASP A 202 12.65 -0.54 9.74
C ASP A 202 12.78 -2.01 9.33
N SER A 203 11.73 -2.82 9.55
CA SER A 203 11.73 -4.24 9.18
C SER A 203 12.06 -4.43 7.71
N PRO A 204 12.89 -5.43 7.34
CA PRO A 204 13.19 -5.74 5.96
C PRO A 204 11.94 -5.88 5.09
N TRP A 205 12.02 -5.38 3.87
CA TRP A 205 10.96 -5.52 2.87
C TRP A 205 11.49 -6.22 1.63
N GLU A 206 11.26 -7.53 1.58
CA GLU A 206 11.86 -8.42 0.59
C GLU A 206 11.39 -8.16 -0.85
N TYR A 207 10.15 -7.68 -1.02
CA TYR A 207 9.56 -7.41 -2.34
C TYR A 207 9.78 -5.97 -2.84
N ARG A 208 10.47 -5.12 -2.05
CA ARG A 208 10.81 -3.77 -2.49
C ARG A 208 11.78 -3.86 -3.67
N LYS A 209 11.49 -3.09 -4.71
CA LYS A 209 12.49 -2.79 -5.75
C LYS A 209 13.58 -1.89 -5.18
N ASN A 210 14.82 -2.21 -5.47
CA ASN A 210 15.98 -1.36 -5.17
C ASN A 210 16.20 -0.36 -6.27
#